data_cf3b795d475ba8814855b4fe01f48d22
#
_entry.id   cf3b795d475ba8814855b4fe01f48d22
#
_cell.length_a   1.000
_cell.length_b   1.000
_cell.length_c   1.000
_cell.angle_alpha   90.00
_cell.angle_beta   90.00
_cell.angle_gamma   90.00
#
_symmetry.space_group_name_H-M   'P 1'
#
loop_
_entity.id
_entity.type
_entity.pdbx_description
1 polymer ?
#
loop_
_entity_poly.entity_id
_entity_poly.type
_entity_poly.pdbx_seq_one_letter_code
_entity_poly.pdbx_strand_id
1 'polypeptide(L)'
;MRAANWKDYELIDTGSGERLERWGDILLIRPDPQIIWSSEKKNPLWYSAHARYHRSNRGGGSWEQYKKVPDRWTVNYGDLVFNIKPMGFKHTGVFPEQAVNWDFAAEKIKNENRPLKILNLFGYTGCATLACMNAGATVCHVDASKGMVQWAKENAASSGIADRPCLLYTSPSPRDS
;
A
#
# COMPACT_ATOMS: atom_id res chain seq x y z
N MET A 1 1.06 16.59 -9.26
CA MET A 1 1.31 16.37 -7.81
C MET A 1 2.34 15.26 -7.66
N ARG A 2 3.21 15.35 -6.67
CA ARG A 2 4.26 14.35 -6.42
C ARG A 2 4.14 13.90 -4.96
N ALA A 3 4.08 12.59 -4.70
CA ALA A 3 4.14 12.06 -3.33
C ALA A 3 5.57 12.20 -2.82
N ALA A 4 5.88 13.33 -2.18
CA ALA A 4 7.24 13.67 -1.77
C ALA A 4 7.58 13.24 -0.33
N ASN A 5 6.59 12.73 0.42
CA ASN A 5 6.74 12.50 1.86
C ASN A 5 7.09 11.05 2.23
N TRP A 6 7.32 10.18 1.23
CA TRP A 6 7.82 8.84 1.49
C TRP A 6 9.26 8.86 1.98
N LYS A 7 9.51 8.31 3.17
CA LYS A 7 10.86 8.06 3.70
C LYS A 7 11.25 6.59 3.53
N ASP A 8 10.28 5.70 3.72
CA ASP A 8 10.49 4.25 3.74
C ASP A 8 10.13 3.56 2.42
N TYR A 9 9.65 4.32 1.43
CA TYR A 9 9.40 3.79 0.09
C TYR A 9 10.12 4.61 -0.98
N GLU A 10 10.69 3.92 -1.96
CA GLU A 10 11.31 4.53 -3.12
C GLU A 10 11.15 3.61 -4.35
N LEU A 11 10.70 4.19 -5.45
CA LEU A 11 10.82 3.58 -6.77
C LEU A 11 12.23 3.89 -7.30
N ILE A 12 13.13 2.91 -7.21
CA ILE A 12 14.56 3.09 -7.51
C ILE A 12 14.81 3.10 -9.01
N ASP A 13 14.23 2.12 -9.73
CA ASP A 13 14.45 1.96 -11.16
C ASP A 13 13.30 1.18 -11.81
N THR A 14 13.14 1.35 -13.13
CA THR A 14 12.10 0.68 -13.91
C THR A 14 12.64 0.28 -15.27
N GLY A 15 12.20 -0.88 -15.76
CA GLY A 15 12.51 -1.31 -17.12
C GLY A 15 12.18 -2.77 -17.39
N SER A 16 12.00 -3.08 -18.65
CA SER A 16 11.71 -4.44 -19.13
C SER A 16 10.54 -5.11 -18.38
N GLY A 17 9.46 -4.34 -18.17
CA GLY A 17 8.24 -4.84 -17.53
C GLY A 17 8.31 -4.98 -16.00
N GLU A 18 9.37 -4.45 -15.36
CA GLU A 18 9.58 -4.59 -13.93
C GLU A 18 9.96 -3.26 -13.27
N ARG A 19 9.72 -3.17 -11.98
CA ARG A 19 10.15 -2.11 -11.10
C ARG A 19 10.97 -2.66 -9.94
N LEU A 20 12.03 -1.94 -9.61
CA LEU A 20 12.87 -2.14 -8.45
C LEU A 20 12.45 -1.11 -7.39
N GLU A 21 12.05 -1.58 -6.23
CA GLU A 21 11.50 -0.74 -5.17
C GLU A 21 12.19 -1.03 -3.84
N ARG A 22 12.36 0.01 -3.04
CA ARG A 22 12.75 -0.09 -1.63
C ARG A 22 11.51 0.08 -0.74
N TRP A 23 11.35 -0.84 0.21
CA TRP A 23 10.29 -0.86 1.21
C TRP A 23 10.92 -0.99 2.61
N GLY A 24 11.21 0.14 3.26
CA GLY A 24 12.12 0.16 4.40
C GLY A 24 13.51 -0.27 3.97
N ASP A 25 14.04 -1.33 4.57
CA ASP A 25 15.33 -1.92 4.21
C ASP A 25 15.22 -3.05 3.17
N ILE A 26 14.00 -3.37 2.72
CA ILE A 26 13.74 -4.48 1.82
C ILE A 26 13.65 -4.01 0.37
N LEU A 27 14.46 -4.57 -0.51
CA LEU A 27 14.42 -4.35 -1.94
C LEU A 27 13.59 -5.44 -2.62
N LEU A 28 12.58 -5.03 -3.37
CA LEU A 28 11.68 -5.93 -4.09
C LEU A 28 11.69 -5.63 -5.59
N ILE A 29 11.68 -6.70 -6.40
CA ILE A 29 11.43 -6.62 -7.84
C ILE A 29 10.01 -7.13 -8.11
N ARG A 30 9.20 -6.29 -8.75
CA ARG A 30 7.81 -6.64 -9.07
C ARG A 30 7.49 -6.35 -10.53
N PRO A 31 6.68 -7.20 -11.20
CA PRO A 31 6.25 -6.93 -12.56
C PRO A 31 5.28 -5.76 -12.62
N ASP A 32 5.48 -4.90 -13.59
CA ASP A 32 4.58 -3.81 -13.91
C ASP A 32 4.35 -3.73 -15.43
N PRO A 33 3.16 -4.09 -15.92
CA PRO A 33 2.86 -4.11 -17.36
C PRO A 33 2.80 -2.71 -17.99
N GLN A 34 2.77 -1.64 -17.19
CA GLN A 34 2.83 -0.27 -17.70
C GLN A 34 4.24 0.12 -18.13
N ILE A 35 5.26 -0.62 -17.67
CA ILE A 35 6.66 -0.39 -18.02
C ILE A 35 6.98 -1.11 -19.33
N ILE A 36 6.70 -0.43 -20.43
CA ILE A 36 6.86 -0.97 -21.79
C ILE A 36 8.27 -0.74 -22.39
N TRP A 37 9.09 0.10 -21.76
CA TRP A 37 10.44 0.36 -22.23
C TRP A 37 11.44 -0.72 -21.79
N SER A 38 12.39 -1.00 -22.64
CA SER A 38 13.52 -1.85 -22.28
C SER A 38 14.55 -1.08 -21.44
N SER A 39 15.22 -1.79 -20.56
CA SER A 39 16.32 -1.24 -19.76
C SER A 39 17.40 -2.29 -19.60
N GLU A 40 18.66 -1.84 -19.64
CA GLU A 40 19.82 -2.70 -19.34
C GLU A 40 19.97 -2.97 -17.84
N LYS A 41 19.09 -2.41 -17.00
CA LYS A 41 19.10 -2.58 -15.52
C LYS A 41 20.51 -2.30 -14.94
N LYS A 42 21.11 -1.18 -15.33
CA LYS A 42 22.47 -0.79 -14.92
C LYS A 42 22.60 -0.47 -13.43
N ASN A 43 21.48 -0.18 -12.75
CA ASN A 43 21.53 0.06 -11.32
C ASN A 43 21.95 -1.23 -10.58
N PRO A 44 23.04 -1.22 -9.80
CA PRO A 44 23.54 -2.42 -9.14
C PRO A 44 22.56 -3.00 -8.10
N LEU A 45 21.61 -2.21 -7.62
CA LEU A 45 20.60 -2.67 -6.67
C LEU A 45 19.64 -3.72 -7.25
N TRP A 46 19.52 -3.85 -8.59
CA TRP A 46 18.81 -4.95 -9.22
C TRP A 46 19.37 -6.32 -8.80
N TYR A 47 20.68 -6.40 -8.64
CA TYR A 47 21.40 -7.63 -8.24
C TYR A 47 21.47 -7.82 -6.72
N SER A 48 20.99 -6.82 -5.96
CA SER A 48 20.97 -6.82 -4.50
C SER A 48 19.58 -7.00 -3.93
N ALA A 49 18.57 -7.22 -4.77
CA ALA A 49 17.18 -7.42 -4.35
C ALA A 49 17.05 -8.53 -3.32
N HIS A 50 16.09 -8.40 -2.41
CA HIS A 50 15.76 -9.42 -1.42
C HIS A 50 14.82 -10.48 -2.00
N ALA A 51 13.86 -10.05 -2.83
CA ALA A 51 12.93 -10.97 -3.48
C ALA A 51 12.42 -10.41 -4.81
N ARG A 52 12.00 -11.33 -5.68
CA ARG A 52 11.37 -11.03 -6.97
C ARG A 52 10.07 -11.81 -7.11
N TYR A 53 9.03 -11.14 -7.57
CA TYR A 53 7.75 -11.78 -7.86
C TYR A 53 7.69 -12.26 -9.31
N HIS A 54 7.43 -13.54 -9.50
CA HIS A 54 7.22 -14.16 -10.80
C HIS A 54 5.74 -14.38 -11.06
N ARG A 55 5.24 -13.85 -12.17
CA ARG A 55 3.87 -14.12 -12.62
C ARG A 55 3.74 -15.53 -13.16
N SER A 56 2.64 -16.18 -12.79
CA SER A 56 2.21 -17.43 -13.42
C SER A 56 1.32 -17.15 -14.63
N ASN A 57 1.44 -17.94 -15.67
CA ASN A 57 0.55 -17.89 -16.84
C ASN A 57 -0.89 -18.36 -16.54
N ARG A 58 -1.10 -18.96 -15.34
CA ARG A 58 -2.41 -19.44 -14.87
C ARG A 58 -3.09 -18.48 -13.90
N GLY A 59 -2.56 -17.25 -13.74
CA GLY A 59 -2.98 -16.27 -12.74
C GLY A 59 -2.19 -16.42 -11.43
N GLY A 60 -2.06 -15.31 -10.69
CA GLY A 60 -1.23 -15.25 -9.49
C GLY A 60 0.26 -15.32 -9.80
N GLY A 61 1.03 -15.95 -8.92
CA GLY A 61 2.48 -16.13 -9.04
C GLY A 61 3.12 -16.44 -7.69
N SER A 62 4.44 -16.34 -7.63
CA SER A 62 5.22 -16.65 -6.44
C SER A 62 6.37 -15.67 -6.25
N TRP A 63 6.80 -15.53 -4.99
CA TRP A 63 8.00 -14.80 -4.62
C TRP A 63 9.21 -15.73 -4.61
N GLU A 64 10.21 -15.38 -5.37
CA GLU A 64 11.55 -15.95 -5.28
C GLU A 64 12.36 -15.09 -4.29
N GLN A 65 12.84 -15.69 -3.22
CA GLN A 65 13.65 -15.00 -2.21
C GLN A 65 15.12 -15.25 -2.45
N TYR A 66 15.90 -14.18 -2.58
CA TYR A 66 17.37 -14.23 -2.69
C TYR A 66 18.06 -13.96 -1.35
N LYS A 67 17.35 -13.24 -0.46
CA LYS A 67 17.77 -12.92 0.90
C LYS A 67 16.58 -13.08 1.84
N LYS A 68 16.84 -13.13 3.14
CA LYS A 68 15.78 -13.21 4.14
C LYS A 68 14.86 -11.99 4.03
N VAL A 69 13.57 -12.25 3.82
CA VAL A 69 12.50 -11.24 3.86
C VAL A 69 11.64 -11.55 5.09
N PRO A 70 11.33 -10.56 5.93
CA PRO A 70 10.40 -10.77 7.03
C PRO A 70 9.01 -11.16 6.51
N ASP A 71 8.28 -11.96 7.28
CA ASP A 71 6.89 -12.29 6.95
C ASP A 71 6.00 -11.03 6.98
N ARG A 72 6.38 -10.06 7.82
CA ARG A 72 5.74 -8.75 7.95
C ARG A 72 6.76 -7.71 8.44
N TRP A 73 6.67 -6.49 7.92
CA TRP A 73 7.40 -5.33 8.42
C TRP A 73 6.55 -4.08 8.23
N THR A 74 7.03 -2.93 8.67
CA THR A 74 6.30 -1.66 8.56
C THR A 74 7.03 -0.67 7.68
N VAL A 75 6.25 0.22 7.04
CA VAL A 75 6.72 1.42 6.35
C VAL A 75 5.90 2.62 6.83
N ASN A 76 6.53 3.78 6.90
CA ASN A 76 5.90 4.99 7.40
C ASN A 76 5.61 5.97 6.26
N TYR A 77 4.48 6.66 6.37
CA TYR A 77 4.14 7.82 5.57
C TYR A 77 3.68 8.95 6.50
N GLY A 78 4.55 9.93 6.72
CA GLY A 78 4.35 10.91 7.81
C GLY A 78 4.21 10.20 9.14
N ASP A 79 3.10 10.43 9.85
CA ASP A 79 2.78 9.82 11.14
C ASP A 79 2.06 8.46 11.01
N LEU A 80 1.76 8.04 9.79
CA LEU A 80 1.05 6.78 9.54
C LEU A 80 2.03 5.62 9.38
N VAL A 81 1.67 4.48 9.97
CA VAL A 81 2.44 3.23 9.93
C VAL A 81 1.63 2.16 9.20
N PHE A 82 2.17 1.65 8.12
CA PHE A 82 1.53 0.62 7.31
C PHE A 82 2.28 -0.70 7.41
N ASN A 83 1.56 -1.76 7.72
CA ASN A 83 2.09 -3.10 7.71
C ASN A 83 2.22 -3.60 6.27
N ILE A 84 3.37 -4.15 5.94
CA ILE A 84 3.72 -4.71 4.64
C ILE A 84 3.97 -6.21 4.78
N LYS A 85 3.52 -6.99 3.82
CA LYS A 85 3.86 -8.41 3.68
C LYS A 85 3.83 -8.84 2.21
N PRO A 86 4.70 -9.73 1.76
CA PRO A 86 4.56 -10.37 0.46
C PRO A 86 3.27 -11.19 0.43
N MET A 87 2.41 -10.94 -0.54
CA MET A 87 1.17 -11.69 -0.72
C MET A 87 1.36 -12.75 -1.81
N GLY A 88 0.44 -13.69 -1.91
CA GLY A 88 0.37 -14.64 -3.04
C GLY A 88 0.14 -13.98 -4.41
N PHE A 89 -0.04 -12.67 -4.41
CA PHE A 89 -0.04 -11.78 -5.57
C PHE A 89 1.15 -10.81 -5.49
N LYS A 90 1.41 -10.05 -6.58
CA LYS A 90 2.50 -9.06 -6.61
C LYS A 90 2.37 -7.91 -5.59
N HIS A 91 1.24 -7.82 -4.90
CA HIS A 91 0.94 -6.72 -3.98
C HIS A 91 1.60 -6.95 -2.61
N THR A 92 1.87 -5.85 -1.92
CA THR A 92 2.55 -5.81 -0.62
C THR A 92 1.69 -5.23 0.50
N GLY A 93 0.47 -4.81 0.18
CA GLY A 93 -0.46 -4.18 1.12
C GLY A 93 -0.62 -2.68 0.95
N VAL A 94 0.26 -2.01 0.21
CA VAL A 94 0.19 -0.56 -0.02
C VAL A 94 0.37 -0.26 -1.51
N PHE A 95 -0.34 0.75 -2.00
CA PHE A 95 -0.16 1.38 -3.30
C PHE A 95 0.48 2.76 -3.08
N PRO A 96 1.82 2.86 -3.16
CA PRO A 96 2.53 4.08 -2.77
C PRO A 96 2.18 5.30 -3.62
N GLU A 97 1.81 5.07 -4.88
CA GLU A 97 1.36 6.10 -5.81
C GLU A 97 0.08 6.81 -5.37
N GLN A 98 -0.72 6.16 -4.52
CA GLN A 98 -1.95 6.74 -3.97
C GLN A 98 -1.68 7.80 -2.89
N ALA A 99 -0.46 7.94 -2.42
CA ALA A 99 -0.12 8.92 -1.38
C ALA A 99 -0.45 10.36 -1.79
N VAL A 100 -0.39 10.71 -3.08
CA VAL A 100 -0.83 12.02 -3.56
C VAL A 100 -2.33 12.27 -3.32
N ASN A 101 -3.14 11.23 -3.41
CA ASN A 101 -4.57 11.29 -3.13
C ASN A 101 -4.84 11.36 -1.62
N TRP A 102 -4.00 10.70 -0.81
CA TRP A 102 -4.10 10.79 0.65
C TRP A 102 -3.78 12.21 1.12
N ASP A 103 -2.71 12.82 0.59
CA ASP A 103 -2.32 14.20 0.90
C ASP A 103 -3.41 15.18 0.48
N PHE A 104 -3.95 15.03 -0.73
CA PHE A 104 -5.06 15.85 -1.22
C PHE A 104 -6.30 15.78 -0.31
N ALA A 105 -6.71 14.55 0.05
CA ALA A 105 -7.85 14.35 0.94
C ALA A 105 -7.60 14.94 2.33
N ALA A 106 -6.41 14.72 2.89
CA ALA A 106 -6.02 15.23 4.19
C ALA A 106 -6.00 16.79 4.21
N GLU A 107 -5.48 17.42 3.15
CA GLU A 107 -5.49 18.87 3.00
C GLU A 107 -6.93 19.42 2.95
N LYS A 108 -7.79 18.80 2.15
CA LYS A 108 -9.22 19.20 2.07
C LYS A 108 -9.91 19.09 3.42
N ILE A 109 -9.69 17.98 4.15
CA ILE A 109 -10.30 17.77 5.46
C ILE A 109 -9.82 18.85 6.45
N LYS A 110 -8.52 19.14 6.49
CA LYS A 110 -7.93 20.12 7.41
C LYS A 110 -8.40 21.55 7.14
N ASN A 111 -8.71 21.87 5.88
CA ASN A 111 -9.16 23.20 5.48
C ASN A 111 -10.67 23.43 5.69
N GLU A 112 -11.43 22.38 5.99
CA GLU A 112 -12.85 22.50 6.34
C GLU A 112 -13.02 22.86 7.82
N ASN A 113 -13.83 23.87 8.10
CA ASN A 113 -14.13 24.32 9.47
C ASN A 113 -15.34 23.59 10.09
N ARG A 114 -15.55 22.33 9.74
CA ARG A 114 -16.67 21.51 10.23
C ARG A 114 -16.27 20.04 10.28
N PRO A 115 -16.89 19.22 11.14
CA PRO A 115 -16.68 17.79 11.15
C PRO A 115 -17.08 17.17 9.80
N LEU A 116 -16.21 16.32 9.25
CA LEU A 116 -16.44 15.63 8.00
C LEU A 116 -16.67 14.13 8.23
N LYS A 117 -17.59 13.57 7.46
CA LYS A 117 -17.83 12.14 7.35
C LYS A 117 -17.43 11.68 5.94
N ILE A 118 -16.52 10.74 5.86
CA ILE A 118 -15.94 10.24 4.61
C ILE A 118 -16.39 8.80 4.40
N LEU A 119 -16.85 8.48 3.20
CA LEU A 119 -17.09 7.11 2.76
C LEU A 119 -15.93 6.68 1.85
N ASN A 120 -15.19 5.66 2.27
CA ASN A 120 -14.12 5.03 1.49
C ASN A 120 -14.56 3.64 1.03
N LEU A 121 -14.91 3.52 -0.24
CA LEU A 121 -15.28 2.25 -0.88
C LEU A 121 -14.05 1.59 -1.49
N PHE A 122 -14.04 0.24 -1.49
CA PHE A 122 -12.88 -0.54 -1.93
C PHE A 122 -11.62 -0.17 -1.14
N GLY A 123 -11.81 -0.04 0.18
CA GLY A 123 -10.85 0.60 1.07
C GLY A 123 -9.53 -0.16 1.24
N TYR A 124 -9.46 -1.42 0.75
CA TYR A 124 -8.29 -2.28 0.80
C TYR A 124 -7.70 -2.36 2.22
N THR A 125 -6.40 -2.18 2.38
CA THR A 125 -5.71 -2.18 3.69
C THR A 125 -5.84 -0.88 4.48
N GLY A 126 -6.67 0.07 4.01
CA GLY A 126 -7.08 1.25 4.76
C GLY A 126 -6.16 2.45 4.69
N CYS A 127 -5.15 2.51 3.80
CA CYS A 127 -4.22 3.64 3.76
C CYS A 127 -4.93 5.00 3.58
N ALA A 128 -5.86 5.11 2.64
CA ALA A 128 -6.66 6.34 2.44
C ALA A 128 -7.57 6.63 3.64
N THR A 129 -8.15 5.57 4.24
CA THR A 129 -8.96 5.67 5.46
C THR A 129 -8.16 6.30 6.59
N LEU A 130 -6.95 5.78 6.85
CA LEU A 130 -6.10 6.26 7.92
C LEU A 130 -5.64 7.70 7.67
N ALA A 131 -5.35 8.06 6.42
CA ALA A 131 -4.99 9.43 6.06
C ALA A 131 -6.13 10.41 6.37
N CYS A 132 -7.37 10.06 6.02
CA CYS A 132 -8.56 10.86 6.33
C CYS A 132 -8.81 10.94 7.84
N MET A 133 -8.69 9.81 8.57
CA MET A 133 -8.83 9.78 10.03
C MET A 133 -7.75 10.64 10.71
N ASN A 134 -6.52 10.55 10.25
CA ASN A 134 -5.42 11.34 10.79
C ASN A 134 -5.59 12.85 10.54
N ALA A 135 -6.29 13.22 9.48
CA ALA A 135 -6.67 14.60 9.19
C ALA A 135 -7.88 15.10 10.00
N GLY A 136 -8.55 14.24 10.80
CA GLY A 136 -9.65 14.60 11.70
C GLY A 136 -11.05 14.20 11.21
N ALA A 137 -11.20 13.47 10.13
CA ALA A 137 -12.49 12.99 9.66
C ALA A 137 -12.97 11.73 10.39
N THR A 138 -14.30 11.56 10.48
CA THR A 138 -14.93 10.26 10.75
C THR A 138 -15.03 9.49 9.44
N VAL A 139 -14.55 8.25 9.40
CA VAL A 139 -14.51 7.48 8.15
C VAL A 139 -15.39 6.24 8.23
N CYS A 140 -16.15 5.97 7.17
CA CYS A 140 -16.75 4.69 6.90
C CYS A 140 -15.90 3.98 5.84
N HIS A 141 -15.21 2.90 6.24
CA HIS A 141 -14.37 2.08 5.37
C HIS A 141 -15.12 0.82 4.97
N VAL A 142 -15.21 0.55 3.69
CA VAL A 142 -15.91 -0.61 3.14
C VAL A 142 -15.01 -1.38 2.19
N ASP A 143 -14.85 -2.68 2.44
CA ASP A 143 -14.16 -3.60 1.54
C ASP A 143 -14.86 -4.97 1.55
N ALA A 144 -14.86 -5.69 0.43
CA ALA A 144 -15.48 -7.01 0.32
C ALA A 144 -14.65 -8.08 1.05
N SER A 145 -13.34 -7.89 1.18
CA SER A 145 -12.45 -8.85 1.82
C SER A 145 -12.35 -8.63 3.32
N LYS A 146 -12.82 -9.58 4.12
CA LYS A 146 -12.64 -9.58 5.57
C LYS A 146 -11.17 -9.46 5.98
N GLY A 147 -10.27 -10.09 5.22
CA GLY A 147 -8.83 -10.02 5.46
C GLY A 147 -8.26 -8.62 5.25
N MET A 148 -8.77 -7.87 4.26
CA MET A 148 -8.35 -6.47 4.02
C MET A 148 -8.88 -5.54 5.10
N VAL A 149 -10.13 -5.72 5.52
CA VAL A 149 -10.72 -4.97 6.66
C VAL A 149 -9.93 -5.23 7.95
N GLN A 150 -9.55 -6.48 8.21
CA GLN A 150 -8.71 -6.80 9.36
C GLN A 150 -7.33 -6.13 9.27
N TRP A 151 -6.73 -6.12 8.09
CA TRP A 151 -5.45 -5.45 7.86
C TRP A 151 -5.56 -3.93 8.05
N ALA A 152 -6.67 -3.32 7.64
CA ALA A 152 -6.94 -1.90 7.92
C ALA A 152 -6.99 -1.60 9.42
N LYS A 153 -7.59 -2.49 10.23
CA LYS A 153 -7.57 -2.38 11.71
C LYS A 153 -6.15 -2.47 12.27
N GLU A 154 -5.34 -3.40 11.75
CA GLU A 154 -3.95 -3.56 12.16
C GLU A 154 -3.12 -2.31 11.82
N ASN A 155 -3.33 -1.73 10.63
CA ASN A 155 -2.69 -0.47 10.23
C ASN A 155 -3.13 0.71 11.13
N ALA A 156 -4.40 0.78 11.52
CA ALA A 156 -4.89 1.79 12.46
C ALA A 156 -4.23 1.64 13.85
N ALA A 157 -4.10 0.41 14.34
CA ALA A 157 -3.42 0.12 15.60
C ALA A 157 -1.93 0.48 15.53
N SER A 158 -1.22 0.08 14.46
CA SER A 158 0.19 0.43 14.27
C SER A 158 0.42 1.93 14.15
N SER A 159 -0.57 2.68 13.62
CA SER A 159 -0.54 4.13 13.50
C SER A 159 -0.98 4.88 14.77
N GLY A 160 -1.38 4.16 15.85
CA GLY A 160 -1.84 4.77 17.10
C GLY A 160 -3.17 5.54 16.99
N ILE A 161 -4.03 5.19 16.03
CA ILE A 161 -5.30 5.88 15.76
C ILE A 161 -6.51 4.91 15.74
N ALA A 162 -6.37 3.73 16.33
CA ALA A 162 -7.42 2.71 16.35
C ALA A 162 -8.69 3.12 17.12
N ASP A 163 -8.56 4.07 18.04
CA ASP A 163 -9.63 4.64 18.88
C ASP A 163 -10.42 5.76 18.18
N ARG A 164 -9.93 6.25 17.04
CA ARG A 164 -10.61 7.31 16.28
C ARG A 164 -11.88 6.78 15.60
N PRO A 165 -12.90 7.63 15.40
CA PRO A 165 -14.17 7.22 14.79
C PRO A 165 -13.99 6.66 13.37
N CYS A 166 -14.12 5.34 13.27
CA CYS A 166 -14.09 4.63 11.99
C CYS A 166 -15.07 3.47 12.02
N LEU A 167 -15.97 3.43 11.04
CA LEU A 167 -16.87 2.30 10.83
C LEU A 167 -16.26 1.39 9.77
N LEU A 168 -15.97 0.15 10.12
CA LEU A 168 -15.33 -0.84 9.25
C LEU A 168 -16.35 -1.90 8.85
N TYR A 169 -16.73 -1.92 7.59
CA TYR A 169 -17.68 -2.84 7.03
C TYR A 169 -17.06 -3.79 6.02
N THR A 170 -17.52 -5.04 6.06
CA THR A 170 -17.32 -5.98 4.96
C THR A 170 -18.57 -5.95 4.09
N SER A 171 -18.43 -5.52 2.82
CA SER A 171 -19.54 -5.58 1.86
C SER A 171 -19.69 -6.99 1.31
N PRO A 172 -20.91 -7.44 0.96
CA PRO A 172 -21.07 -8.69 0.23
C PRO A 172 -20.37 -8.57 -1.14
N SER A 173 -19.63 -9.62 -1.52
CA SER A 173 -19.04 -9.73 -2.86
C SER A 173 -20.09 -10.28 -3.83
N PRO A 174 -20.12 -9.85 -5.10
CA PRO A 174 -20.92 -10.50 -6.14
C PRO A 174 -20.61 -12.00 -6.33
N ARG A 175 -19.50 -12.48 -5.77
CA ARG A 175 -19.12 -13.90 -5.77
C ARG A 175 -19.68 -14.69 -4.60
N ASP A 176 -20.31 -14.02 -3.62
CA ASP A 176 -20.88 -14.62 -2.43
C ASP A 176 -22.42 -14.81 -2.56
N SER A 177 -22.97 -14.53 -3.76
CA SER A 177 -24.38 -14.69 -4.13
C SER A 177 -24.58 -15.82 -5.12
#